data_e298559615190a931fe93a726359ac79
#
_entry.id   e298559615190a931fe93a726359ac79
#
_cell.length_a   1.000
_cell.length_b   1.000
_cell.length_c   1.000
_cell.angle_alpha   90.00
_cell.angle_beta   90.00
_cell.angle_gamma   90.00
#
_symmetry.space_group_name_H-M   'P 1'
#
loop_
_entity.id
_entity.type
_entity.pdbx_description
1 polymer ?
#
loop_
_entity_poly.entity_id
_entity_poly.type
_entity_poly.pdbx_seq_one_letter_code
_entity_poly.pdbx_strand_id
1 'polypeptide(L)'
;MAVAVVAAVAIFNLPRTPYKEPVAEESEEVSVLDVKVDEAVAIIQSGEGAPMAAIGMLLDVLREDPNHEKALMWLGNFSMMSGQWDKAVDRFHQLSQLHPENEMYTLNKAQALLQTGDTTKAIEVANEYINTYPNADRVKDLAEGL
;
A
#
# COMPACT_ATOMS: atom_id res chain seq x y z
N MET A 1 62.11 6.91 -54.98
CA MET A 1 62.63 6.88 -53.63
C MET A 1 61.43 6.87 -52.68
N ALA A 2 61.23 5.75 -52.06
CA ALA A 2 60.08 5.50 -51.17
C ALA A 2 60.47 5.91 -49.75
N VAL A 3 59.62 6.73 -49.13
CA VAL A 3 59.63 6.99 -47.70
C VAL A 3 58.36 6.41 -47.10
N ALA A 4 58.54 5.24 -46.52
CA ALA A 4 57.44 4.60 -45.74
C ALA A 4 57.34 5.29 -44.40
N VAL A 5 56.17 5.88 -44.12
CA VAL A 5 55.80 6.38 -42.80
C VAL A 5 55.12 5.25 -42.07
N VAL A 6 55.84 4.65 -41.12
CA VAL A 6 55.29 3.70 -40.15
C VAL A 6 54.64 4.54 -39.05
N ALA A 7 53.35 4.74 -39.14
CA ALA A 7 52.57 5.25 -38.03
C ALA A 7 52.25 4.09 -37.08
N ALA A 8 52.97 4.02 -35.98
CA ALA A 8 52.75 3.04 -34.94
C ALA A 8 51.42 3.29 -34.24
N VAL A 9 50.55 2.29 -34.30
CA VAL A 9 49.30 2.20 -33.55
C VAL A 9 49.67 1.93 -32.09
N ALA A 10 49.60 2.99 -31.28
CA ALA A 10 49.65 2.89 -29.83
C ALA A 10 48.31 3.36 -29.24
N ILE A 11 47.25 2.68 -29.64
CA ILE A 11 45.94 2.86 -29.00
C ILE A 11 45.49 1.48 -28.60
N PHE A 12 45.68 1.08 -27.35
CA PHE A 12 44.87 0.06 -26.70
C PHE A 12 45.50 -0.42 -25.39
N ASN A 13 45.49 0.48 -24.39
CA ASN A 13 45.47 0.02 -23.00
C ASN A 13 44.98 1.12 -22.06
N LEU A 14 43.79 1.65 -22.35
CA LEU A 14 43.04 2.35 -21.32
C LEU A 14 42.22 1.32 -20.56
N PRO A 15 42.30 1.26 -19.24
CA PRO A 15 41.42 0.42 -18.47
C PRO A 15 39.98 0.86 -18.76
N ARG A 16 39.20 -0.04 -19.34
CA ARG A 16 37.75 0.15 -19.45
C ARG A 16 37.17 0.08 -18.04
N THR A 17 37.05 1.23 -17.41
CA THR A 17 36.11 1.30 -16.26
C THR A 17 34.73 0.92 -16.79
N PRO A 18 34.07 -0.08 -16.21
CA PRO A 18 32.71 -0.38 -16.62
C PRO A 18 31.89 0.91 -16.45
N TYR A 19 31.33 1.39 -17.55
CA TYR A 19 30.33 2.45 -17.50
C TYR A 19 29.18 1.91 -16.63
N LYS A 20 29.16 2.36 -15.37
CA LYS A 20 28.01 2.16 -14.51
C LYS A 20 26.94 3.09 -15.07
N GLU A 21 25.98 2.50 -15.78
CA GLU A 21 24.77 3.24 -16.13
C GLU A 21 24.28 3.93 -14.87
N PRO A 22 23.97 5.24 -14.93
CA PRO A 22 23.30 5.87 -13.81
C PRO A 22 22.07 5.02 -13.55
N VAL A 23 22.03 4.39 -12.38
CA VAL A 23 20.80 3.81 -11.85
C VAL A 23 19.84 4.98 -11.94
N ALA A 24 18.86 4.92 -12.83
CA ALA A 24 17.75 5.85 -12.81
C ALA A 24 17.26 5.79 -11.36
N GLU A 25 17.46 6.86 -10.60
CA GLU A 25 16.69 7.06 -9.40
C GLU A 25 15.26 6.91 -9.91
N GLU A 26 14.59 5.79 -9.56
CA GLU A 26 13.14 5.73 -9.59
C GLU A 26 12.70 6.91 -8.71
N SER A 27 12.60 8.08 -9.33
CA SER A 27 11.75 9.12 -8.80
C SER A 27 10.40 8.44 -8.76
N GLU A 28 9.96 8.06 -7.57
CA GLU A 28 8.57 7.67 -7.33
C GLU A 28 7.76 8.82 -7.96
N GLU A 29 7.26 8.62 -9.17
CA GLU A 29 6.28 9.54 -9.77
C GLU A 29 5.10 9.47 -8.82
N VAL A 30 5.03 10.47 -7.94
CA VAL A 30 3.92 10.60 -7.00
C VAL A 30 2.65 10.62 -7.86
N SER A 31 1.89 9.56 -7.77
CA SER A 31 0.66 9.43 -8.53
C SER A 31 -0.24 10.62 -8.26
N VAL A 32 -0.88 11.17 -9.28
CA VAL A 32 -1.89 12.24 -9.12
C VAL A 32 -2.97 11.81 -8.12
N LEU A 33 -3.28 10.52 -8.09
CA LEU A 33 -4.24 9.95 -7.12
C LEU A 33 -3.69 9.96 -5.70
N ASP A 34 -2.40 9.69 -5.48
CA ASP A 34 -1.76 9.82 -4.18
C ASP A 34 -1.83 11.24 -3.65
N VAL A 35 -1.58 12.24 -4.50
CA VAL A 35 -1.71 13.66 -4.12
C VAL A 35 -3.13 13.99 -3.68
N LYS A 36 -4.14 13.49 -4.40
CA LYS A 36 -5.56 13.67 -4.02
C LYS A 36 -5.87 13.01 -2.66
N VAL A 37 -5.30 11.84 -2.41
CA VAL A 37 -5.47 11.14 -1.11
C VAL A 37 -4.82 11.96 -0.01
N ASP A 38 -3.58 12.42 -0.18
CA ASP A 38 -2.85 13.19 0.82
C ASP A 38 -3.56 14.52 1.14
N GLU A 39 -4.14 15.19 0.14
CA GLU A 39 -4.97 16.38 0.32
C GLU A 39 -6.23 16.07 1.15
N ALA A 40 -6.95 15.01 0.81
CA ALA A 40 -8.12 14.58 1.56
C ALA A 40 -7.78 14.26 3.03
N VAL A 41 -6.68 13.58 3.26
CA VAL A 41 -6.18 13.23 4.59
C VAL A 41 -5.81 14.50 5.38
N ALA A 42 -5.13 15.45 4.76
CA ALA A 42 -4.77 16.71 5.40
C ALA A 42 -6.02 17.50 5.86
N ILE A 43 -7.09 17.56 5.06
CA ILE A 43 -8.37 18.18 5.42
C ILE A 43 -8.97 17.53 6.68
N ILE A 44 -8.89 16.19 6.77
CA ILE A 44 -9.44 15.46 7.92
C ILE A 44 -8.60 15.67 9.17
N GLN A 45 -7.28 15.62 9.04
CA GLN A 45 -6.34 15.76 10.17
C GLN A 45 -6.31 17.18 10.73
N SER A 46 -6.47 18.20 9.88
CA SER A 46 -6.51 19.60 10.33
C SER A 46 -7.77 19.92 11.16
N GLY A 47 -8.83 19.15 10.98
CA GLY A 47 -10.14 19.48 11.52
C GLY A 47 -10.77 20.75 10.94
N GLU A 48 -10.06 21.40 10.00
CA GLU A 48 -10.48 22.60 9.30
C GLU A 48 -11.09 22.18 7.95
N GLY A 49 -12.38 22.01 7.88
CA GLY A 49 -13.05 21.66 6.64
C GLY A 49 -14.25 20.74 6.85
N ALA A 50 -14.86 20.35 5.72
CA ALA A 50 -15.98 19.41 5.74
C ALA A 50 -15.44 17.97 5.59
N PRO A 51 -15.43 17.13 6.64
CA PRO A 51 -14.95 15.76 6.56
C PRO A 51 -15.60 14.97 5.42
N MET A 52 -16.86 15.29 5.09
CA MET A 52 -17.58 14.66 4.00
C MET A 52 -17.00 15.01 2.62
N ALA A 53 -16.43 16.21 2.44
CA ALA A 53 -15.75 16.57 1.19
C ALA A 53 -14.48 15.72 0.99
N ALA A 54 -13.69 15.57 2.04
CA ALA A 54 -12.50 14.72 2.00
C ALA A 54 -12.84 13.23 1.75
N ILE A 55 -13.89 12.72 2.38
CA ILE A 55 -14.40 11.37 2.08
C ILE A 55 -14.84 11.29 0.61
N GLY A 56 -15.48 12.33 0.06
CA GLY A 56 -15.83 12.43 -1.35
C GLY A 56 -14.59 12.31 -2.27
N MET A 57 -13.52 13.03 -1.95
CA MET A 57 -12.26 12.96 -2.69
C MET A 57 -11.66 11.54 -2.71
N LEU A 58 -11.66 10.86 -1.57
CA LEU A 58 -11.20 9.46 -1.48
C LEU A 58 -12.07 8.51 -2.31
N LEU A 59 -13.39 8.72 -2.32
CA LEU A 59 -14.31 7.94 -3.16
C LEU A 59 -14.10 8.20 -4.64
N ASP A 60 -13.75 9.44 -5.02
CA ASP A 60 -13.41 9.77 -6.41
C ASP A 60 -12.12 9.08 -6.85
N VAL A 61 -11.12 8.99 -5.96
CA VAL A 61 -9.90 8.19 -6.21
C VAL A 61 -10.28 6.73 -6.47
N LEU A 62 -11.16 6.12 -5.67
CA LEU A 62 -11.58 4.73 -5.88
C LEU A 62 -12.46 4.51 -7.13
N ARG A 63 -13.05 5.57 -7.71
CA ARG A 63 -13.71 5.46 -9.01
C ARG A 63 -12.70 5.40 -10.17
N GLU A 64 -11.55 6.09 -10.02
CA GLU A 64 -10.46 6.07 -11.00
C GLU A 64 -9.61 4.80 -10.85
N ASP A 65 -9.23 4.45 -9.63
CA ASP A 65 -8.50 3.23 -9.27
C ASP A 65 -9.20 2.51 -8.10
N PRO A 66 -10.02 1.49 -8.37
CA PRO A 66 -10.74 0.75 -7.33
C PRO A 66 -9.83 0.03 -6.32
N ASN A 67 -8.56 -0.22 -6.68
CA ASN A 67 -7.59 -0.92 -5.85
C ASN A 67 -6.58 0.03 -5.18
N HIS A 68 -6.83 1.32 -5.20
CA HIS A 68 -5.92 2.30 -4.60
C HIS A 68 -5.78 2.09 -3.09
N GLU A 69 -4.65 1.53 -2.68
CA GLU A 69 -4.42 1.04 -1.31
C GLU A 69 -4.66 2.13 -0.26
N LYS A 70 -4.03 3.30 -0.42
CA LYS A 70 -4.16 4.40 0.55
C LYS A 70 -5.62 4.87 0.70
N ALA A 71 -6.36 4.99 -0.40
CA ALA A 71 -7.75 5.41 -0.37
C ALA A 71 -8.65 4.38 0.32
N LEU A 72 -8.47 3.08 0.01
CA LEU A 72 -9.17 1.99 0.69
C LEU A 72 -8.88 1.98 2.19
N MET A 73 -7.60 2.12 2.58
CA MET A 73 -7.17 2.14 3.97
C MET A 73 -7.82 3.29 4.75
N TRP A 74 -7.76 4.51 4.22
CA TRP A 74 -8.35 5.67 4.88
C TRP A 74 -9.87 5.55 5.00
N LEU A 75 -10.56 5.16 3.92
CA LEU A 75 -12.00 4.95 3.96
C LEU A 75 -12.40 3.79 4.88
N GLY A 76 -11.58 2.74 4.98
CA GLY A 76 -11.76 1.64 5.93
C GLY A 76 -11.72 2.16 7.37
N ASN A 77 -10.68 2.93 7.71
CA ASN A 77 -10.52 3.53 9.03
C ASN A 77 -11.67 4.48 9.37
N PHE A 78 -12.11 5.33 8.43
CA PHE A 78 -13.28 6.20 8.66
C PHE A 78 -14.56 5.41 8.89
N SER A 79 -14.71 4.28 8.21
CA SER A 79 -15.86 3.41 8.43
C SER A 79 -15.83 2.78 9.82
N MET A 80 -14.65 2.37 10.30
CA MET A 80 -14.47 1.92 11.69
C MET A 80 -14.85 3.02 12.69
N MET A 81 -14.31 4.21 12.50
CA MET A 81 -14.56 5.37 13.41
C MET A 81 -16.00 5.81 13.43
N SER A 82 -16.72 5.68 12.32
CA SER A 82 -18.13 6.10 12.18
C SER A 82 -19.14 4.98 12.44
N GLY A 83 -18.68 3.79 12.83
CA GLY A 83 -19.54 2.63 13.09
C GLY A 83 -20.18 2.03 11.85
N GLN A 84 -19.64 2.32 10.65
CA GLN A 84 -20.09 1.73 9.39
C GLN A 84 -19.36 0.40 9.15
N TRP A 85 -19.58 -0.56 10.07
CA TRP A 85 -18.78 -1.78 10.18
C TRP A 85 -18.78 -2.64 8.91
N ASP A 86 -19.94 -2.78 8.24
CA ASP A 86 -20.01 -3.54 6.98
C ASP A 86 -19.10 -2.95 5.90
N LYS A 87 -19.09 -1.61 5.78
CA LYS A 87 -18.19 -0.94 4.82
C LYS A 87 -16.72 -1.09 5.21
N ALA A 88 -16.41 -1.15 6.50
CA ALA A 88 -15.06 -1.41 6.97
C ALA A 88 -14.64 -2.84 6.60
N VAL A 89 -15.50 -3.84 6.83
CA VAL A 89 -15.27 -5.23 6.44
C VAL A 89 -14.96 -5.33 4.95
N ASP A 90 -15.78 -4.72 4.09
CA ASP A 90 -15.58 -4.78 2.63
C ASP A 90 -14.24 -4.19 2.20
N ARG A 91 -13.87 -3.02 2.75
CA ARG A 91 -12.61 -2.35 2.40
C ARG A 91 -11.38 -3.09 2.88
N PHE A 92 -11.37 -3.56 4.14
CA PHE A 92 -10.27 -4.34 4.67
C PHE A 92 -10.21 -5.76 4.08
N HIS A 93 -11.34 -6.31 3.64
CA HIS A 93 -11.33 -7.53 2.85
C HIS A 93 -10.61 -7.32 1.51
N GLN A 94 -10.94 -6.26 0.78
CA GLN A 94 -10.26 -5.92 -0.48
C GLN A 94 -8.76 -5.69 -0.26
N LEU A 95 -8.38 -4.92 0.78
CA LEU A 95 -6.98 -4.69 1.14
C LEU A 95 -6.24 -5.99 1.49
N SER A 96 -6.87 -6.90 2.24
CA SER A 96 -6.27 -8.20 2.58
C SER A 96 -6.13 -9.14 1.38
N GLN A 97 -6.88 -8.92 0.31
CA GLN A 97 -6.69 -9.64 -0.95
C GLN A 97 -5.56 -9.06 -1.80
N LEU A 98 -5.39 -7.73 -1.79
CA LEU A 98 -4.31 -7.04 -2.51
C LEU A 98 -2.95 -7.25 -1.85
N HIS A 99 -2.91 -7.26 -0.52
CA HIS A 99 -1.73 -7.38 0.32
C HIS A 99 -1.93 -8.47 1.38
N PRO A 100 -1.94 -9.75 0.98
CA PRO A 100 -2.27 -10.86 1.88
C PRO A 100 -1.27 -11.03 3.03
N GLU A 101 -0.04 -10.52 2.88
CA GLU A 101 0.99 -10.54 3.92
C GLU A 101 0.81 -9.43 4.99
N ASN A 102 -0.04 -8.45 4.73
CA ASN A 102 -0.23 -7.33 5.65
C ASN A 102 -1.20 -7.68 6.78
N GLU A 103 -0.63 -8.03 7.94
CA GLU A 103 -1.36 -8.42 9.14
C GLU A 103 -2.44 -7.40 9.56
N MET A 104 -2.17 -6.09 9.38
CA MET A 104 -3.07 -5.04 9.82
C MET A 104 -4.40 -5.06 9.07
N TYR A 105 -4.41 -5.41 7.80
CA TYR A 105 -5.65 -5.46 7.02
C TYR A 105 -6.54 -6.61 7.47
N THR A 106 -5.94 -7.77 7.74
CA THR A 106 -6.66 -8.91 8.31
C THR A 106 -7.17 -8.62 9.72
N LEU A 107 -6.34 -8.00 10.56
CA LEU A 107 -6.71 -7.60 11.91
C LEU A 107 -7.92 -6.64 11.90
N ASN A 108 -7.86 -5.58 11.10
CA ASN A 108 -8.94 -4.60 11.00
C ASN A 108 -10.24 -5.22 10.44
N LYS A 109 -10.11 -6.13 9.46
CA LYS A 109 -11.26 -6.90 8.95
C LYS A 109 -11.90 -7.74 10.05
N ALA A 110 -11.11 -8.48 10.81
CA ALA A 110 -11.62 -9.32 11.90
C ALA A 110 -12.27 -8.46 13.00
N GLN A 111 -11.65 -7.33 13.37
CA GLN A 111 -12.23 -6.39 14.33
C GLN A 111 -13.55 -5.79 13.84
N ALA A 112 -13.66 -5.43 12.57
CA ALA A 112 -14.90 -4.94 11.99
C ALA A 112 -16.00 -6.01 12.01
N LEU A 113 -15.67 -7.28 11.70
CA LEU A 113 -16.59 -8.42 11.79
C LEU A 113 -17.09 -8.63 13.22
N LEU A 114 -16.25 -8.48 14.23
CA LEU A 114 -16.69 -8.55 15.64
C LEU A 114 -17.73 -7.47 15.97
N GLN A 115 -17.56 -6.27 15.44
CA GLN A 115 -18.49 -5.18 15.66
C GLN A 115 -19.82 -5.36 14.92
N THR A 116 -19.85 -6.13 13.82
CA THR A 116 -21.13 -6.55 13.19
C THR A 116 -21.82 -7.68 13.96
N GLY A 117 -21.16 -8.28 14.95
CA GLY A 117 -21.62 -9.44 15.70
C GLY A 117 -21.27 -10.79 15.05
N ASP A 118 -20.52 -10.80 13.94
CA ASP A 118 -20.14 -12.03 13.24
C ASP A 118 -18.80 -12.59 13.79
N THR A 119 -18.85 -13.01 15.07
CA THR A 119 -17.70 -13.57 15.76
C THR A 119 -17.15 -14.80 15.05
N THR A 120 -18.05 -15.62 14.45
CA THR A 120 -17.63 -16.86 13.75
C THR A 120 -16.72 -16.52 12.57
N LYS A 121 -17.10 -15.58 11.73
CA LYS A 121 -16.25 -15.15 10.60
C LYS A 121 -14.99 -14.44 11.06
N ALA A 122 -15.02 -13.70 12.15
CA ALA A 122 -13.82 -13.06 12.68
C ALA A 122 -12.77 -14.12 13.07
N ILE A 123 -13.20 -15.20 13.77
CA ILE A 123 -12.34 -16.33 14.15
C ILE A 123 -11.83 -17.07 12.90
N GLU A 124 -12.70 -17.34 11.92
CA GLU A 124 -12.31 -18.00 10.67
C GLU A 124 -11.20 -17.21 9.95
N VAL A 125 -11.39 -15.90 9.77
CA VAL A 125 -10.43 -15.00 9.11
C VAL A 125 -9.10 -14.98 9.87
N ALA A 126 -9.13 -14.91 11.20
CA ALA A 126 -7.93 -14.91 12.02
C ALA A 126 -7.16 -16.23 11.91
N ASN A 127 -7.85 -17.38 12.03
CA ASN A 127 -7.24 -18.69 11.94
C ASN A 127 -6.66 -18.99 10.56
N GLU A 128 -7.35 -18.60 9.48
CA GLU A 128 -6.85 -18.74 8.11
C GLU A 128 -5.55 -17.96 7.93
N TYR A 129 -5.49 -16.74 8.46
CA TYR A 129 -4.29 -15.91 8.41
C TYR A 129 -3.13 -16.52 9.20
N ILE A 130 -3.36 -16.94 10.44
CA ILE A 130 -2.34 -17.55 11.31
C ILE A 130 -1.77 -18.83 10.69
N ASN A 131 -2.61 -19.63 10.04
CA ASN A 131 -2.15 -20.84 9.34
C ASN A 131 -1.17 -20.54 8.21
N THR A 132 -1.35 -19.41 7.52
CA THR A 132 -0.47 -18.97 6.43
C THR A 132 0.74 -18.20 6.94
N TYR A 133 0.54 -17.37 7.97
CA TYR A 133 1.55 -16.48 8.56
C TYR A 133 1.71 -16.76 10.07
N PRO A 134 2.46 -17.80 10.47
CA PRO A 134 2.53 -18.24 11.89
C PRO A 134 3.12 -17.23 12.87
N ASN A 135 3.76 -16.16 12.38
CA ASN A 135 4.38 -15.10 13.20
C ASN A 135 3.48 -13.86 13.33
N ALA A 136 2.20 -13.95 13.00
CA ALA A 136 1.21 -12.89 13.09
C ALA A 136 0.73 -12.73 14.54
N ASP A 137 1.52 -12.04 15.36
CA ASP A 137 1.27 -11.98 16.81
C ASP A 137 -0.02 -11.23 17.14
N ARG A 138 -0.34 -10.14 16.43
CA ARG A 138 -1.56 -9.34 16.69
C ARG A 138 -2.85 -10.09 16.36
N VAL A 139 -2.84 -10.85 15.25
CA VAL A 139 -4.00 -11.66 14.86
C VAL A 139 -4.17 -12.84 15.80
N LYS A 140 -3.06 -13.43 16.31
CA LYS A 140 -3.11 -14.46 17.37
C LYS A 140 -3.71 -13.91 18.65
N ASP A 141 -3.21 -12.76 19.13
CA ASP A 141 -3.72 -12.12 20.34
C ASP A 141 -5.23 -11.87 20.24
N LEU A 142 -5.70 -11.44 19.04
CA LEU A 142 -7.12 -11.28 18.79
C LEU A 142 -7.87 -12.62 18.88
N ALA A 143 -7.37 -13.67 18.22
CA ALA A 143 -8.01 -14.97 18.18
C ALA A 143 -8.07 -15.66 19.57
N GLU A 144 -7.03 -15.49 20.38
CA GLU A 144 -6.96 -16.03 21.76
C GLU A 144 -7.88 -15.28 22.73
N GLY A 145 -8.26 -14.04 22.41
CA GLY A 145 -9.17 -13.21 23.21
C GLY A 145 -10.65 -13.40 22.91
N LEU A 146 -11.02 -14.25 21.92
CA LEU A 146 -12.39 -14.48 21.46
C LEU A 146 -12.95 -15.81 21.98
#